data_c93efaddad1add8023b1a8fb4e6e6290
#
_entry.id   c93efaddad1add8023b1a8fb4e6e6290
#
_cell.length_a   1.000
_cell.length_b   1.000
_cell.length_c   1.000
_cell.angle_alpha   90.00
_cell.angle_beta   90.00
_cell.angle_gamma   90.00
#
_symmetry.space_group_name_H-M   'P 1'
#
loop_
_entity.id
_entity.type
_entity.pdbx_description
1 polymer ?
#
loop_
_entity_poly.entity_id
_entity_poly.type
_entity_poly.pdbx_seq_one_letter_code
_entity_poly.pdbx_strand_id
1 'polypeptide(L)'
;MLSPQGKRLAGPLSFTLQSGKTTALVGPSGAGKTSLINTILGFMPYQGSLTINGIELRELDHAQWRQTISWVGQNPLLLHGTIRDNVTLGKHNIADEQVTQALQAAYAQEFVEQQGLDYPISDRSAGLSVGQAQRLALARAILQNGRFWLLDEPTASLDARSEQYVMRGLTESIQQRTALFVTHQLQPLQSVEQILVMENGLLVQAGHFEDLSQQSGLFATMLAANQALQAANKGDLDA
;
A
#
# COMPACT_ATOMS: atom_id res chain seq x y z
N MET A 1 -15.55 3.05 -12.77
CA MET A 1 -15.23 4.11 -11.79
C MET A 1 -15.43 5.45 -12.47
N LEU A 2 -16.02 6.41 -11.79
CA LEU A 2 -16.42 7.70 -12.34
C LEU A 2 -15.83 8.84 -11.50
N SER A 3 -15.44 9.95 -12.14
CA SER A 3 -15.11 11.18 -11.43
C SER A 3 -16.38 11.76 -10.77
N PRO A 4 -16.24 12.71 -9.81
CA PRO A 4 -17.40 13.43 -9.26
C PRO A 4 -18.27 14.12 -10.33
N GLN A 5 -17.67 14.48 -11.49
CA GLN A 5 -18.35 15.06 -12.64
C GLN A 5 -18.92 14.01 -13.62
N GLY A 6 -18.88 12.71 -13.26
CA GLY A 6 -19.40 11.63 -14.08
C GLY A 6 -18.48 11.15 -15.22
N LYS A 7 -17.27 11.70 -15.36
CA LYS A 7 -16.30 11.23 -16.37
C LYS A 7 -15.76 9.87 -15.97
N ARG A 8 -15.71 8.92 -16.91
CA ARG A 8 -15.13 7.59 -16.72
C ARG A 8 -13.60 7.71 -16.50
N LEU A 9 -13.12 7.20 -15.37
CA LEU A 9 -11.70 7.19 -15.01
C LEU A 9 -11.06 5.82 -15.23
N ALA A 10 -11.81 4.74 -14.95
CA ALA A 10 -11.36 3.38 -15.20
C ALA A 10 -12.54 2.43 -15.30
N GLY A 11 -12.31 1.24 -15.89
CA GLY A 11 -13.27 0.16 -16.08
C GLY A 11 -13.74 0.02 -17.52
N PRO A 12 -14.46 -1.08 -17.86
CA PRO A 12 -14.87 -2.12 -16.90
C PRO A 12 -13.67 -2.90 -16.36
N LEU A 13 -13.74 -3.25 -15.08
CA LEU A 13 -12.78 -4.15 -14.43
C LEU A 13 -13.56 -5.34 -13.86
N SER A 14 -13.01 -6.54 -14.02
CA SER A 14 -13.56 -7.75 -13.41
C SER A 14 -12.43 -8.59 -12.85
N PHE A 15 -12.39 -8.74 -11.54
CA PHE A 15 -11.40 -9.56 -10.83
C PHE A 15 -11.90 -9.90 -9.43
N THR A 16 -11.23 -10.83 -8.78
CA THR A 16 -11.51 -11.23 -7.40
C THR A 16 -10.21 -11.20 -6.59
N LEU A 17 -10.25 -10.59 -5.42
CA LEU A 17 -9.19 -10.70 -4.42
C LEU A 17 -9.52 -11.90 -3.52
N GLN A 18 -8.61 -12.87 -3.47
CA GLN A 18 -8.80 -14.07 -2.67
C GLN A 18 -8.45 -13.80 -1.20
N SER A 19 -9.29 -14.31 -0.30
CA SER A 19 -9.06 -14.19 1.14
C SER A 19 -7.74 -14.85 1.54
N GLY A 20 -6.97 -14.17 2.38
CA GLY A 20 -5.66 -14.65 2.86
C GLY A 20 -4.54 -14.62 1.82
N LYS A 21 -4.77 -13.98 0.66
CA LYS A 21 -3.81 -13.86 -0.44
C LYS A 21 -3.41 -12.42 -0.69
N THR A 22 -2.17 -12.24 -1.14
CA THR A 22 -1.68 -10.95 -1.61
C THR A 22 -1.88 -10.84 -3.13
N THR A 23 -2.54 -9.78 -3.54
CA THR A 23 -2.68 -9.41 -4.96
C THR A 23 -1.89 -8.15 -5.22
N ALA A 24 -1.02 -8.16 -6.21
CA ALA A 24 -0.34 -6.96 -6.68
C ALA A 24 -1.15 -6.28 -7.79
N LEU A 25 -1.17 -4.95 -7.78
CA LEU A 25 -1.74 -4.13 -8.85
C LEU A 25 -0.64 -3.27 -9.46
N VAL A 26 -0.33 -3.52 -10.72
CA VAL A 26 0.74 -2.82 -11.45
C VAL A 26 0.20 -2.12 -12.70
N GLY A 27 0.99 -1.21 -13.23
CA GLY A 27 0.67 -0.49 -14.45
C GLY A 27 1.31 0.90 -14.46
N PRO A 28 1.37 1.56 -15.62
CA PRO A 28 1.97 2.88 -15.76
C PRO A 28 1.24 3.95 -14.93
N SER A 29 1.88 5.11 -14.77
CA SER A 29 1.22 6.27 -14.16
C SER A 29 -0.03 6.63 -14.96
N GLY A 30 -1.11 6.99 -14.27
CA GLY A 30 -2.39 7.30 -14.93
C GLY A 30 -3.22 6.07 -15.33
N ALA A 31 -2.76 4.83 -15.10
CA ALA A 31 -3.52 3.62 -15.43
C ALA A 31 -4.85 3.44 -14.68
N GLY A 32 -5.12 4.25 -13.64
CA GLY A 32 -6.35 4.18 -12.87
C GLY A 32 -6.24 3.44 -11.53
N LYS A 33 -5.04 3.07 -11.10
CA LYS A 33 -4.78 2.35 -9.85
C LYS A 33 -5.32 3.09 -8.63
N THR A 34 -5.00 4.35 -8.47
CA THR A 34 -5.50 5.21 -7.37
C THR A 34 -7.03 5.38 -7.42
N SER A 35 -7.63 5.40 -8.63
CA SER A 35 -9.08 5.43 -8.77
C SER A 35 -9.72 4.15 -8.24
N LEU A 36 -9.10 2.98 -8.49
CA LEU A 36 -9.55 1.72 -7.94
C LEU A 36 -9.45 1.71 -6.40
N ILE A 37 -8.33 2.14 -5.85
CA ILE A 37 -8.13 2.28 -4.40
C ILE A 37 -9.24 3.16 -3.78
N ASN A 38 -9.47 4.35 -4.33
CA ASN A 38 -10.49 5.26 -3.83
C ASN A 38 -11.91 4.69 -3.94
N THR A 39 -12.16 3.85 -4.95
CA THR A 39 -13.43 3.13 -5.08
C THR A 39 -13.57 2.07 -3.98
N ILE A 40 -12.54 1.27 -3.72
CA ILE A 40 -12.54 0.26 -2.65
C ILE A 40 -12.72 0.92 -1.27
N LEU A 41 -12.12 2.10 -1.05
CA LEU A 41 -12.28 2.88 0.18
C LEU A 41 -13.67 3.54 0.32
N GLY A 42 -14.50 3.48 -0.73
CA GLY A 42 -15.82 4.10 -0.76
C GLY A 42 -15.81 5.62 -0.97
N PHE A 43 -14.68 6.18 -1.44
CA PHE A 43 -14.57 7.61 -1.73
C PHE A 43 -14.97 7.97 -3.18
N MET A 44 -15.04 6.98 -4.07
CA MET A 44 -15.31 7.21 -5.47
C MET A 44 -16.50 6.37 -5.95
N PRO A 45 -17.49 6.98 -6.67
CA PRO A 45 -18.61 6.26 -7.21
C PRO A 45 -18.19 5.30 -8.34
N TYR A 46 -18.94 4.22 -8.48
CA TYR A 46 -18.72 3.23 -9.53
C TYR A 46 -20.05 2.72 -10.10
N GLN A 47 -19.98 2.12 -11.28
CA GLN A 47 -21.05 1.36 -11.92
C GLN A 47 -20.69 -0.12 -11.89
N GLY A 48 -21.70 -0.98 -11.99
CA GLY A 48 -21.53 -2.43 -11.84
C GLY A 48 -21.60 -2.86 -10.38
N SER A 49 -20.92 -3.94 -10.03
CA SER A 49 -20.92 -4.53 -8.69
C SER A 49 -19.50 -4.58 -8.12
N LEU A 50 -19.36 -4.21 -6.86
CA LEU A 50 -18.17 -4.39 -6.05
C LEU A 50 -18.60 -4.95 -4.69
N THR A 51 -18.29 -6.21 -4.44
CA THR A 51 -18.73 -6.89 -3.23
C THR A 51 -17.58 -7.22 -2.29
N ILE A 52 -17.86 -7.17 -1.00
CA ILE A 52 -16.98 -7.59 0.07
C ILE A 52 -17.65 -8.76 0.78
N ASN A 53 -17.08 -9.96 0.65
CA ASN A 53 -17.70 -11.19 1.17
C ASN A 53 -19.16 -11.37 0.69
N GLY A 54 -19.43 -11.03 -0.56
CA GLY A 54 -20.76 -11.15 -1.17
C GLY A 54 -21.72 -10.00 -0.88
N ILE A 55 -21.36 -9.04 -0.03
CA ILE A 55 -22.19 -7.86 0.26
C ILE A 55 -21.71 -6.70 -0.61
N GLU A 56 -22.62 -6.03 -1.30
CA GLU A 56 -22.31 -4.89 -2.17
C GLU A 56 -21.74 -3.73 -1.35
N LEU A 57 -20.62 -3.12 -1.78
CA LEU A 57 -19.94 -2.06 -1.04
C LEU A 57 -20.86 -0.87 -0.73
N ARG A 58 -21.83 -0.57 -1.61
CA ARG A 58 -22.81 0.52 -1.40
C ARG A 58 -23.77 0.27 -0.25
N GLU A 59 -23.94 -0.99 0.15
CA GLU A 59 -24.83 -1.42 1.23
C GLU A 59 -24.09 -1.43 2.57
N LEU A 60 -22.75 -1.33 2.55
CA LEU A 60 -21.93 -1.28 3.75
C LEU A 60 -21.92 0.12 4.35
N ASP A 61 -21.85 0.19 5.68
CA ASP A 61 -21.42 1.42 6.35
C ASP A 61 -19.94 1.67 6.00
N HIS A 62 -19.69 2.70 5.22
CA HIS A 62 -18.34 3.00 4.74
C HIS A 62 -17.37 3.37 5.87
N ALA A 63 -17.86 3.89 7.02
CA ALA A 63 -17.00 4.18 8.16
C ALA A 63 -16.56 2.88 8.84
N GLN A 64 -17.47 1.94 9.05
CA GLN A 64 -17.16 0.61 9.58
C GLN A 64 -16.28 -0.18 8.60
N TRP A 65 -16.57 -0.11 7.30
CA TRP A 65 -15.73 -0.75 6.28
C TRP A 65 -14.29 -0.28 6.38
N ARG A 66 -14.05 1.03 6.38
CA ARG A 66 -12.69 1.59 6.51
C ARG A 66 -11.98 1.21 7.81
N GLN A 67 -12.71 0.96 8.89
CA GLN A 67 -12.11 0.46 10.14
C GLN A 67 -11.57 -0.96 10.01
N THR A 68 -12.01 -1.74 9.03
CA THR A 68 -11.48 -3.09 8.75
C THR A 68 -10.26 -3.08 7.85
N ILE A 69 -9.83 -1.91 7.34
CA ILE A 69 -8.73 -1.76 6.41
C ILE A 69 -7.49 -1.25 7.13
N SER A 70 -6.38 -1.98 7.02
CA SER A 70 -5.05 -1.43 7.30
C SER A 70 -4.51 -0.74 6.06
N TRP A 71 -4.35 0.59 6.15
CA TRP A 71 -3.95 1.44 5.03
C TRP A 71 -2.53 1.94 5.17
N VAL A 72 -1.71 1.77 4.12
CA VAL A 72 -0.40 2.44 3.98
C VAL A 72 -0.34 3.08 2.59
N GLY A 73 -0.28 4.39 2.56
CA GLY A 73 -0.24 5.16 1.30
C GLY A 73 1.16 5.56 0.90
N GLN A 74 1.29 6.10 -0.31
CA GLN A 74 2.54 6.58 -0.88
C GLN A 74 3.17 7.72 -0.07
N ASN A 75 2.35 8.66 0.37
CA ASN A 75 2.78 9.78 1.19
C ASN A 75 2.21 9.64 2.60
N PRO A 76 3.03 9.39 3.61
CA PRO A 76 2.55 9.21 4.96
C PRO A 76 2.01 10.54 5.50
N LEU A 77 0.72 10.58 5.78
CA LEU A 77 0.11 11.71 6.46
C LEU A 77 0.20 11.50 7.97
N LEU A 78 1.02 12.30 8.62
CA LEU A 78 1.09 12.38 10.08
C LEU A 78 0.24 13.57 10.56
N LEU A 79 -0.48 13.33 11.66
CA LEU A 79 -1.34 14.30 12.30
C LEU A 79 -0.52 15.14 13.29
N HIS A 80 -0.94 16.36 13.53
CA HIS A 80 -0.41 17.16 14.63
C HIS A 80 -0.70 16.44 15.97
N GLY A 81 0.31 16.29 16.81
CA GLY A 81 0.22 15.52 18.06
C GLY A 81 1.55 14.82 18.35
N THR A 82 1.52 13.75 19.10
CA THR A 82 2.69 12.94 19.45
C THR A 82 2.91 11.76 18.50
N ILE A 83 4.06 11.07 18.62
CA ILE A 83 4.26 9.76 17.96
C ILE A 83 3.15 8.79 18.39
N ARG A 84 2.82 8.73 19.69
CA ARG A 84 1.72 7.93 20.24
C ARG A 84 0.40 8.24 19.53
N ASP A 85 0.01 9.51 19.47
CA ASP A 85 -1.24 9.94 18.84
C ASP A 85 -1.32 9.50 17.37
N ASN A 86 -0.19 9.59 16.68
CA ASN A 86 -0.09 9.19 15.29
C ASN A 86 -0.23 7.70 15.08
N VAL A 87 0.35 6.86 15.93
CA VAL A 87 0.25 5.41 15.82
C VAL A 87 -1.12 4.92 16.26
N THR A 88 -1.69 5.50 17.33
CA THR A 88 -3.00 5.09 17.87
C THR A 88 -4.19 5.76 17.20
N LEU A 89 -3.97 6.77 16.34
CA LEU A 89 -5.01 7.66 15.81
C LEU A 89 -5.87 8.28 16.91
N GLY A 90 -5.24 8.68 18.03
CA GLY A 90 -5.92 9.28 19.19
C GLY A 90 -6.79 8.33 20.00
N LYS A 91 -6.71 7.02 19.78
CA LYS A 91 -7.44 6.05 20.61
C LYS A 91 -6.77 5.95 21.99
N HIS A 92 -7.54 6.19 23.05
CA HIS A 92 -7.01 6.31 24.42
C HIS A 92 -6.81 4.99 25.17
N ASN A 93 -7.39 3.88 24.71
CA ASN A 93 -7.38 2.60 25.44
C ASN A 93 -6.41 1.58 24.83
N ILE A 94 -5.28 2.05 24.31
CA ILE A 94 -4.24 1.18 23.75
C ILE A 94 -3.05 1.18 24.72
N ALA A 95 -2.67 0.01 25.18
CA ALA A 95 -1.54 -0.16 26.09
C ALA A 95 -0.21 0.18 25.37
N ASP A 96 0.74 0.73 26.12
CA ASP A 96 2.06 1.11 25.60
C ASP A 96 2.80 -0.07 24.97
N GLU A 97 2.60 -1.28 25.51
CA GLU A 97 3.17 -2.50 24.98
C GLU A 97 2.68 -2.78 23.55
N GLN A 98 1.41 -2.54 23.26
CA GLN A 98 0.85 -2.71 21.91
C GLN A 98 1.40 -1.68 20.92
N VAL A 99 1.56 -0.43 21.38
CA VAL A 99 2.18 0.63 20.57
C VAL A 99 3.64 0.29 20.27
N THR A 100 4.38 -0.14 21.29
CA THR A 100 5.79 -0.53 21.16
C THR A 100 5.96 -1.73 20.23
N GLN A 101 5.11 -2.75 20.35
CA GLN A 101 5.13 -3.90 19.45
C GLN A 101 4.86 -3.50 18.00
N ALA A 102 3.89 -2.60 17.76
CA ALA A 102 3.61 -2.11 16.42
C ALA A 102 4.78 -1.29 15.83
N LEU A 103 5.42 -0.45 16.64
CA LEU A 103 6.62 0.31 16.25
C LEU A 103 7.80 -0.62 15.95
N GLN A 104 7.99 -1.66 16.75
CA GLN A 104 9.03 -2.67 16.53
C GLN A 104 8.80 -3.43 15.22
N ALA A 105 7.58 -3.90 14.97
CA ALA A 105 7.21 -4.58 13.75
C ALA A 105 7.31 -3.68 12.49
N ALA A 106 7.18 -2.36 12.67
CA ALA A 106 7.39 -1.37 11.62
C ALA A 106 8.86 -0.91 11.48
N TYR A 107 9.80 -1.50 12.21
CA TYR A 107 11.21 -1.09 12.25
C TYR A 107 11.41 0.40 12.62
N ALA A 108 10.51 0.93 13.45
CA ALA A 108 10.51 2.31 13.91
C ALA A 108 11.15 2.49 15.30
N GLN A 109 11.45 1.41 16.01
CA GLN A 109 11.86 1.42 17.41
C GLN A 109 13.10 2.29 17.65
N GLU A 110 14.14 2.16 16.83
CA GLU A 110 15.43 2.85 17.04
C GLU A 110 15.27 4.38 17.21
N PHE A 111 14.54 5.03 16.30
CA PHE A 111 14.37 6.48 16.38
C PHE A 111 13.31 6.89 17.42
N VAL A 112 12.33 6.02 17.71
CA VAL A 112 11.33 6.30 18.74
C VAL A 112 11.91 6.17 20.15
N GLU A 113 12.80 5.22 20.40
CA GLU A 113 13.53 5.14 21.69
C GLU A 113 14.38 6.38 21.98
N GLN A 114 14.96 6.98 20.94
CA GLN A 114 15.73 8.21 21.08
C GLN A 114 14.86 9.44 21.38
N GLN A 115 13.63 9.49 20.84
CA GLN A 115 12.75 10.65 20.93
C GLN A 115 11.69 10.51 22.03
N GLY A 116 11.24 9.28 22.31
CA GLY A 116 10.11 8.98 23.19
C GLY A 116 8.77 8.99 22.45
N LEU A 117 7.78 8.27 23.01
CA LEU A 117 6.42 8.19 22.43
C LEU A 117 5.70 9.55 22.44
N ASP A 118 6.04 10.41 23.36
CA ASP A 118 5.42 11.74 23.53
C ASP A 118 6.14 12.83 22.71
N TYR A 119 7.10 12.45 21.86
CA TYR A 119 7.75 13.38 20.95
C TYR A 119 6.74 14.05 20.03
N PRO A 120 6.72 15.42 20.02
CA PRO A 120 5.73 16.16 19.26
C PRO A 120 6.02 16.11 17.77
N ILE A 121 4.99 15.81 17.00
CA ILE A 121 4.99 15.90 15.54
C ILE A 121 4.17 17.13 15.17
N SER A 122 4.82 18.09 14.53
CA SER A 122 4.15 19.27 13.98
C SER A 122 3.61 19.01 12.57
N ASP A 123 2.91 20.00 12.02
CA ASP A 123 2.33 19.91 10.67
C ASP A 123 3.36 19.47 9.63
N ARG A 124 2.91 18.58 8.74
CA ARG A 124 3.69 18.02 7.61
C ARG A 124 4.93 17.21 8.02
N SER A 125 4.89 16.51 9.14
CA SER A 125 6.00 15.65 9.60
C SER A 125 7.30 16.40 9.89
N ALA A 126 7.24 17.70 10.21
CA ALA A 126 8.43 18.50 10.51
C ALA A 126 9.23 17.83 11.63
N GLY A 127 10.51 17.57 11.37
CA GLY A 127 11.43 16.89 12.28
C GLY A 127 11.63 15.40 12.05
N LEU A 128 10.85 14.76 11.14
CA LEU A 128 11.05 13.37 10.76
C LEU A 128 11.45 13.25 9.28
N SER A 129 12.32 12.27 8.98
CA SER A 129 12.58 11.90 7.59
C SER A 129 11.34 11.24 6.95
N VAL A 130 11.27 11.23 5.62
CA VAL A 130 10.19 10.55 4.89
C VAL A 130 10.10 9.07 5.29
N GLY A 131 11.25 8.39 5.42
CA GLY A 131 11.32 7.00 5.84
C GLY A 131 10.85 6.77 7.29
N GLN A 132 11.13 7.71 8.21
CA GLN A 132 10.61 7.65 9.58
C GLN A 132 9.08 7.85 9.61
N ALA A 133 8.57 8.83 8.87
CA ALA A 133 7.13 9.05 8.74
C ALA A 133 6.41 7.83 8.13
N GLN A 134 7.01 7.19 7.13
CA GLN A 134 6.46 5.98 6.51
C GLN A 134 6.43 4.79 7.49
N ARG A 135 7.48 4.62 8.31
CA ARG A 135 7.50 3.59 9.35
C ARG A 135 6.46 3.83 10.44
N LEU A 136 6.17 5.08 10.80
CA LEU A 136 5.05 5.40 11.71
C LEU A 136 3.68 5.09 11.07
N ALA A 137 3.50 5.40 9.78
CA ALA A 137 2.28 5.03 9.07
C ALA A 137 2.11 3.49 8.98
N LEU A 138 3.21 2.75 8.80
CA LEU A 138 3.20 1.29 8.87
C LEU A 138 2.84 0.79 10.28
N ALA A 139 3.44 1.35 11.34
CA ALA A 139 3.10 1.01 12.73
C ALA A 139 1.61 1.25 13.03
N ARG A 140 1.05 2.35 12.54
CA ARG A 140 -0.39 2.64 12.59
C ARG A 140 -1.22 1.54 11.95
N ALA A 141 -0.86 1.11 10.73
CA ALA A 141 -1.57 0.07 10.00
C ALA A 141 -1.48 -1.30 10.69
N ILE A 142 -0.31 -1.62 11.28
CA ILE A 142 -0.09 -2.85 12.08
C ILE A 142 -0.96 -2.81 13.34
N LEU A 143 -0.96 -1.71 14.07
CA LEU A 143 -1.75 -1.55 15.30
C LEU A 143 -3.26 -1.63 15.02
N GLN A 144 -3.71 -1.09 13.89
CA GLN A 144 -5.11 -1.18 13.46
C GLN A 144 -5.53 -2.62 13.21
N ASN A 145 -4.61 -3.47 12.78
CA ASN A 145 -4.80 -4.91 12.59
C ASN A 145 -6.00 -5.26 11.70
N GLY A 146 -6.18 -4.51 10.62
CA GLY A 146 -7.28 -4.67 9.68
C GLY A 146 -7.26 -6.05 9.00
N ARG A 147 -8.45 -6.52 8.62
CA ARG A 147 -8.62 -7.79 7.89
C ARG A 147 -8.20 -7.68 6.42
N PHE A 148 -8.27 -6.49 5.86
CA PHE A 148 -7.86 -6.18 4.51
C PHE A 148 -6.74 -5.13 4.54
N TRP A 149 -5.62 -5.44 3.89
CA TRP A 149 -4.49 -4.54 3.75
C TRP A 149 -4.51 -3.88 2.39
N LEU A 150 -4.47 -2.57 2.38
CA LEU A 150 -4.46 -1.77 1.17
C LEU A 150 -3.21 -0.91 1.17
N LEU A 151 -2.30 -1.21 0.24
CA LEU A 151 -0.95 -0.65 0.17
C LEU A 151 -0.80 0.10 -1.15
N ASP A 152 -0.61 1.43 -1.10
CA ASP A 152 -0.48 2.27 -2.30
C ASP A 152 0.94 2.83 -2.39
N GLU A 153 1.80 2.16 -3.14
CA GLU A 153 3.21 2.54 -3.35
C GLU A 153 3.95 2.89 -2.05
N PRO A 154 3.89 2.04 -1.01
CA PRO A 154 4.31 2.38 0.36
C PRO A 154 5.80 2.67 0.51
N THR A 155 6.61 2.41 -0.51
CA THR A 155 8.06 2.65 -0.52
C THR A 155 8.49 3.70 -1.54
N ALA A 156 7.55 4.33 -2.24
CA ALA A 156 7.88 5.39 -3.17
C ALA A 156 8.61 6.53 -2.46
N SER A 157 9.65 7.05 -3.09
CA SER A 157 10.45 8.18 -2.56
C SER A 157 11.25 7.88 -1.28
N LEU A 158 11.45 6.61 -0.93
CA LEU A 158 12.33 6.22 0.17
C LEU A 158 13.76 5.99 -0.32
N ASP A 159 14.72 6.28 0.56
CA ASP A 159 16.08 5.79 0.39
C ASP A 159 16.14 4.26 0.55
N ALA A 160 17.17 3.61 0.00
CA ALA A 160 17.29 2.15 -0.05
C ALA A 160 17.22 1.48 1.33
N ARG A 161 17.75 2.11 2.38
CA ARG A 161 17.71 1.58 3.76
C ARG A 161 16.31 1.64 4.33
N SER A 162 15.64 2.78 4.19
CA SER A 162 14.24 2.98 4.63
C SER A 162 13.29 2.05 3.88
N GLU A 163 13.50 1.88 2.58
CA GLU A 163 12.73 0.96 1.75
C GLU A 163 12.82 -0.47 2.27
N GLN A 164 14.03 -0.98 2.56
CA GLN A 164 14.23 -2.32 3.11
C GLN A 164 13.46 -2.53 4.42
N TYR A 165 13.51 -1.58 5.34
CA TYR A 165 12.77 -1.66 6.61
C TYR A 165 11.26 -1.70 6.40
N VAL A 166 10.73 -0.81 5.57
CA VAL A 166 9.29 -0.76 5.28
C VAL A 166 8.83 -2.04 4.58
N MET A 167 9.55 -2.50 3.54
CA MET A 167 9.20 -3.73 2.83
C MET A 167 9.24 -4.96 3.73
N ARG A 168 10.23 -5.06 4.60
CA ARG A 168 10.33 -6.19 5.54
C ARG A 168 9.16 -6.18 6.52
N GLY A 169 8.87 -5.04 7.16
CA GLY A 169 7.74 -4.91 8.07
C GLY A 169 6.40 -5.17 7.39
N LEU A 170 6.22 -4.70 6.16
CA LEU A 170 5.04 -4.99 5.35
C LEU A 170 4.91 -6.49 5.08
N THR A 171 5.95 -7.13 4.53
CA THR A 171 5.94 -8.55 4.17
C THR A 171 5.60 -9.43 5.38
N GLU A 172 6.20 -9.16 6.54
CA GLU A 172 5.92 -9.86 7.78
C GLU A 172 4.47 -9.64 8.26
N SER A 173 3.94 -8.42 8.10
CA SER A 173 2.60 -8.04 8.59
C SER A 173 1.46 -8.55 7.73
N ILE A 174 1.68 -8.72 6.41
CA ILE A 174 0.61 -9.15 5.48
C ILE A 174 0.56 -10.66 5.26
N GLN A 175 1.46 -11.44 5.86
CA GLN A 175 1.45 -12.90 5.75
C GLN A 175 0.08 -13.48 6.13
N GLN A 176 -0.48 -14.33 5.26
CA GLN A 176 -1.80 -14.96 5.43
C GLN A 176 -2.97 -13.96 5.57
N ARG A 177 -2.77 -12.71 5.17
CA ARG A 177 -3.82 -11.68 5.14
C ARG A 177 -4.24 -11.37 3.72
N THR A 178 -5.47 -10.89 3.58
CA THR A 178 -5.92 -10.36 2.29
C THR A 178 -5.29 -9.01 2.05
N ALA A 179 -4.49 -8.86 1.01
CA ALA A 179 -3.81 -7.61 0.69
C ALA A 179 -3.94 -7.25 -0.79
N LEU A 180 -4.15 -5.96 -1.07
CA LEU A 180 -3.96 -5.36 -2.38
C LEU A 180 -2.76 -4.42 -2.30
N PHE A 181 -1.70 -4.77 -3.04
CA PHE A 181 -0.43 -4.05 -3.06
C PHE A 181 -0.22 -3.35 -4.40
N VAL A 182 -0.38 -2.06 -4.42
CA VAL A 182 -0.08 -1.24 -5.60
C VAL A 182 1.39 -0.87 -5.59
N THR A 183 2.09 -1.18 -6.67
CA THR A 183 3.52 -0.89 -6.79
C THR A 183 3.93 -0.73 -8.25
N HIS A 184 5.00 0.02 -8.47
CA HIS A 184 5.73 0.07 -9.74
C HIS A 184 7.01 -0.80 -9.70
N GLN A 185 7.36 -1.32 -8.53
CA GLN A 185 8.50 -2.22 -8.35
C GLN A 185 8.06 -3.65 -8.65
N LEU A 186 8.78 -4.31 -9.54
CA LEU A 186 8.38 -5.63 -10.05
C LEU A 186 9.11 -6.80 -9.38
N GLN A 187 10.25 -6.56 -8.70
CA GLN A 187 11.02 -7.64 -8.07
C GLN A 187 10.30 -8.31 -6.88
N PRO A 188 9.63 -7.58 -5.97
CA PRO A 188 8.89 -8.21 -4.87
C PRO A 188 7.71 -9.06 -5.32
N LEU A 189 7.30 -8.96 -6.60
CA LEU A 189 6.10 -9.61 -7.12
C LEU A 189 6.26 -11.11 -7.40
N GLN A 190 7.47 -11.66 -7.32
CA GLN A 190 7.70 -13.10 -7.48
C GLN A 190 7.01 -13.93 -6.39
N SER A 191 6.76 -13.34 -5.22
CA SER A 191 6.15 -14.01 -4.07
C SER A 191 4.67 -13.74 -3.88
N VAL A 192 4.04 -12.92 -4.77
CA VAL A 192 2.61 -12.65 -4.66
C VAL A 192 1.79 -13.67 -5.44
N GLU A 193 0.60 -13.98 -4.92
CA GLU A 193 -0.23 -15.04 -5.49
C GLU A 193 -0.98 -14.60 -6.74
N GLN A 194 -1.15 -13.29 -6.95
CA GLN A 194 -1.83 -12.77 -8.14
C GLN A 194 -1.27 -11.40 -8.51
N ILE A 195 -1.11 -11.16 -9.79
CA ILE A 195 -0.76 -9.85 -10.34
C ILE A 195 -1.89 -9.41 -11.27
N LEU A 196 -2.37 -8.19 -11.07
CA LEU A 196 -3.32 -7.50 -11.93
C LEU A 196 -2.58 -6.36 -12.65
N VAL A 197 -2.66 -6.33 -13.97
CA VAL A 197 -1.98 -5.32 -14.80
C VAL A 197 -3.02 -4.38 -15.39
N MET A 198 -2.91 -3.10 -15.03
CA MET A 198 -3.79 -2.05 -15.53
C MET A 198 -3.11 -1.16 -16.56
N GLU A 199 -3.84 -0.82 -17.61
CA GLU A 199 -3.46 0.16 -18.62
C GLU A 199 -4.68 0.94 -19.09
N ASN A 200 -4.56 2.27 -19.19
CA ASN A 200 -5.63 3.16 -19.70
C ASN A 200 -7.00 2.91 -19.02
N GLY A 201 -7.00 2.62 -17.72
CA GLY A 201 -8.21 2.36 -16.95
C GLY A 201 -8.80 0.97 -17.12
N LEU A 202 -8.15 0.06 -17.83
CA LEU A 202 -8.59 -1.31 -18.06
C LEU A 202 -7.64 -2.31 -17.40
N LEU A 203 -8.18 -3.49 -17.03
CA LEU A 203 -7.39 -4.65 -16.68
C LEU A 203 -6.99 -5.36 -17.97
N VAL A 204 -5.69 -5.35 -18.28
CA VAL A 204 -5.17 -5.89 -19.55
C VAL A 204 -4.55 -7.28 -19.40
N GLN A 205 -4.00 -7.61 -18.24
CA GLN A 205 -3.48 -8.93 -17.91
C GLN A 205 -3.75 -9.25 -16.44
N ALA A 206 -3.88 -10.53 -16.11
CA ALA A 206 -3.97 -11.05 -14.75
C ALA A 206 -3.36 -12.46 -14.70
N GLY A 207 -2.57 -12.77 -13.66
CA GLY A 207 -1.94 -14.08 -13.54
C GLY A 207 -0.85 -14.12 -12.46
N HIS A 208 -0.06 -15.18 -12.47
CA HIS A 208 1.14 -15.32 -11.64
C HIS A 208 2.34 -14.66 -12.31
N PHE A 209 3.35 -14.34 -11.53
CA PHE A 209 4.58 -13.68 -12.02
C PHE A 209 5.25 -14.47 -13.16
N GLU A 210 5.38 -15.78 -13.00
CA GLU A 210 6.04 -16.65 -13.98
C GLU A 210 5.30 -16.64 -15.32
N ASP A 211 3.97 -16.77 -15.31
CA ASP A 211 3.13 -16.77 -16.50
C ASP A 211 3.21 -15.42 -17.23
N LEU A 212 3.06 -14.32 -16.49
CA LEU A 212 3.07 -12.97 -17.05
C LEU A 212 4.45 -12.54 -17.57
N SER A 213 5.52 -13.03 -16.96
CA SER A 213 6.89 -12.74 -17.40
C SER A 213 7.24 -13.40 -18.73
N GLN A 214 6.65 -14.55 -19.04
CA GLN A 214 6.87 -15.31 -20.28
C GLN A 214 5.85 -14.94 -21.37
N GLN A 215 4.71 -14.40 -21.01
CA GLN A 215 3.68 -13.98 -21.96
C GLN A 215 4.02 -12.60 -22.54
N SER A 216 3.93 -12.45 -23.88
CA SER A 216 4.04 -11.14 -24.49
C SER A 216 2.90 -10.22 -24.00
N GLY A 217 3.27 -9.03 -23.51
CA GLY A 217 2.30 -8.07 -22.98
C GLY A 217 2.93 -6.96 -22.16
N LEU A 218 2.09 -6.13 -21.55
CA LEU A 218 2.54 -4.97 -20.80
C LEU A 218 3.44 -5.35 -19.62
N PHE A 219 3.11 -6.45 -18.91
CA PHE A 219 3.90 -6.88 -17.75
C PHE A 219 5.33 -7.23 -18.15
N ALA A 220 5.52 -8.05 -19.18
CA ALA A 220 6.86 -8.41 -19.67
C ALA A 220 7.65 -7.18 -20.16
N THR A 221 6.97 -6.24 -20.82
CA THR A 221 7.57 -4.97 -21.25
C THR A 221 8.05 -4.13 -20.06
N MET A 222 7.22 -4.01 -19.03
CA MET A 222 7.57 -3.29 -17.79
C MET A 222 8.74 -3.99 -17.06
N LEU A 223 8.74 -5.32 -17.02
CA LEU A 223 9.79 -6.11 -16.38
C LEU A 223 11.15 -5.90 -17.09
N ALA A 224 11.17 -5.97 -18.41
CA ALA A 224 12.37 -5.73 -19.21
C ALA A 224 12.91 -4.29 -19.02
N ALA A 225 12.04 -3.30 -19.03
CA ALA A 225 12.41 -1.90 -18.77
C ALA A 225 13.00 -1.71 -17.36
N ASN A 226 12.40 -2.34 -16.34
CA ASN A 226 12.90 -2.28 -14.96
C ASN A 226 14.29 -2.92 -14.82
N GLN A 227 14.52 -4.08 -15.45
CA GLN A 227 15.81 -4.75 -15.47
C GLN A 227 16.89 -3.92 -16.17
N ALA A 228 16.56 -3.29 -17.29
CA ALA A 228 17.48 -2.42 -18.02
C ALA A 228 17.91 -1.20 -17.18
N LEU A 229 16.97 -0.57 -16.46
CA LEU A 229 17.27 0.56 -15.56
C LEU A 229 18.18 0.13 -14.39
N GLN A 230 17.96 -1.05 -13.82
CA GLN A 230 18.80 -1.55 -12.74
C GLN A 230 20.21 -1.91 -13.21
N ALA A 231 20.37 -2.45 -14.42
CA ALA A 231 21.66 -2.74 -15.01
C ALA A 231 22.45 -1.44 -15.27
N ALA A 232 21.79 -0.40 -15.77
CA ALA A 232 22.42 0.91 -15.99
C ALA A 232 22.92 1.52 -14.67
N ASN A 233 22.08 1.52 -13.62
CA ASN A 233 22.44 2.08 -12.31
C ASN A 233 23.58 1.32 -11.60
N LYS A 234 23.78 0.02 -11.88
CA LYS A 234 24.92 -0.75 -11.36
C LYS A 234 26.21 -0.42 -12.09
N GLY A 235 26.14 -0.17 -13.40
CA GLY A 235 27.32 0.20 -14.19
C GLY A 235 27.91 1.57 -13.81
N ASP A 236 27.10 2.51 -13.33
CA ASP A 236 27.55 3.83 -12.88
C ASP A 236 28.18 3.84 -11.47
N LEU A 237 27.99 2.78 -10.69
CA LEU A 237 28.60 2.63 -9.34
C LEU A 237 29.96 1.93 -9.36
N ASP A 238 30.29 1.26 -10.45
CA ASP A 238 31.56 0.54 -10.64
C ASP A 238 32.55 1.32 -11.56
N ALA A 239 32.22 2.53 -11.99
CA ALA A 239 33.03 3.43 -12.81
C ALA A 239 33.51 4.64 -12.01
#